data_8f583139ed1f1079ed3497188c2e15ca
#
_entry.id   8f583139ed1f1079ed3497188c2e15ca
#
_cell.length_a   1.000
_cell.length_b   1.000
_cell.length_c   1.000
_cell.angle_alpha   90.00
_cell.angle_beta   90.00
_cell.angle_gamma   90.00
#
_symmetry.space_group_name_H-M   'P 1'
#
loop_
_entity.id
_entity.type
_entity.pdbx_description
1 polymer ?
#
loop_
_entity_poly.entity_id
_entity_poly.type
_entity_poly.pdbx_seq_one_letter_code
_entity_poly.pdbx_strand_id
1 'polypeptide(L)'
;MQRRHVFTFQSRFVPMIINGDKHSTIRLPRTRVVAVGDIMDLRTWSGVPYRSKQTKLREVVCTEIHEITIREIYVFVSGRTLSYDEVAQLATSEGFRGIADMMLWFFANHSLPMTGTLYRWKS
;
A
#
# COMPACT_ATOMS: atom_id res chain seq x y z
N MET A 1 -18.82 0.15 -13.82
CA MET A 1 -19.04 1.45 -13.14
C MET A 1 -17.88 1.74 -12.21
N GLN A 2 -17.28 2.91 -12.34
CA GLN A 2 -16.16 3.33 -11.49
C GLN A 2 -16.66 3.66 -10.08
N ARG A 3 -15.99 3.11 -9.07
CA ARG A 3 -16.29 3.38 -7.66
C ARG A 3 -15.14 4.15 -7.03
N ARG A 4 -15.42 4.78 -5.90
CA ARG A 4 -14.43 5.53 -5.12
C ARG A 4 -14.20 4.82 -3.78
N HIS A 5 -12.93 4.67 -3.42
CA HIS A 5 -12.53 4.04 -2.16
C HIS A 5 -11.52 4.93 -1.44
N VAL A 6 -11.75 5.15 -0.15
CA VAL A 6 -10.82 5.92 0.68
C VAL A 6 -9.73 5.00 1.22
N PHE A 7 -8.49 5.44 1.07
CA PHE A 7 -7.30 4.78 1.66
C PHE A 7 -6.58 5.78 2.54
N THR A 8 -6.42 5.46 3.81
CA THR A 8 -5.71 6.33 4.75
C THR A 8 -4.29 5.83 4.96
N PHE A 9 -3.36 6.76 5.17
CA PHE A 9 -1.94 6.47 5.29
C PHE A 9 -1.35 7.14 6.52
N GLN A 10 -0.35 6.49 7.12
CA GLN A 10 0.46 7.09 8.17
C GLN A 10 1.25 8.28 7.61
N SER A 11 1.54 9.24 8.49
CA SER A 11 2.20 10.49 8.08
C SER A 11 3.55 10.29 7.39
N ARG A 12 4.28 9.21 7.72
CA ARG A 12 5.58 8.92 7.08
C ARG A 12 5.47 8.76 5.56
N PHE A 13 4.32 8.34 5.05
CA PHE A 13 4.13 8.10 3.61
C PHE A 13 3.64 9.32 2.84
N VAL A 14 3.22 10.36 3.54
CA VAL A 14 2.58 11.53 2.92
C VAL A 14 3.47 12.21 1.88
N PRO A 15 4.75 12.54 2.16
CA PRO A 15 5.59 13.20 1.15
C PRO A 15 5.78 12.35 -0.10
N MET A 16 5.90 11.04 0.07
CA MET A 16 6.14 10.11 -1.05
C MET A 16 4.91 9.90 -1.92
N ILE A 17 3.72 10.01 -1.33
CA ILE A 17 2.46 9.98 -2.08
C ILE A 17 2.33 11.26 -2.91
N ILE A 18 2.60 12.41 -2.29
CA ILE A 18 2.47 13.71 -2.93
C ILE A 18 3.47 13.85 -4.10
N ASN A 19 4.71 13.41 -3.92
CA ASN A 19 5.73 13.52 -4.96
C ASN A 19 5.71 12.39 -6.00
N GLY A 20 4.87 11.36 -5.80
CA GLY A 20 4.71 10.26 -6.74
C GLY A 20 5.67 9.09 -6.56
N ASP A 21 6.55 9.12 -5.55
CA ASP A 21 7.49 8.01 -5.30
C ASP A 21 6.75 6.77 -4.80
N LYS A 22 5.75 6.96 -3.93
CA LYS A 22 4.87 5.87 -3.51
C LYS A 22 3.70 5.77 -4.48
N HIS A 23 3.57 4.62 -5.13
CA HIS A 23 2.52 4.34 -6.10
C HIS A 23 1.91 2.96 -5.94
N SER A 24 2.03 2.40 -4.73
CA SER A 24 1.35 1.16 -4.36
C SER A 24 1.06 1.12 -2.86
N THR A 25 0.16 0.25 -2.46
CA THR A 25 -0.15 0.01 -1.05
C THR A 25 -0.56 -1.44 -0.85
N ILE A 26 -0.20 -1.99 0.30
CA ILE A 26 -0.54 -3.36 0.72
C ILE A 26 -1.50 -3.26 1.88
N ARG A 27 -2.66 -3.90 1.75
CA ARG A 27 -3.73 -3.84 2.74
C ARG A 27 -4.27 -5.22 3.05
N LEU A 28 -4.75 -5.40 4.27
CA LEU A 28 -5.55 -6.56 4.62
C LEU A 28 -6.84 -6.56 3.79
N PRO A 29 -7.50 -7.73 3.63
CA PRO A 29 -8.72 -7.81 2.83
C PRO A 29 -9.78 -6.81 3.31
N ARG A 30 -10.47 -6.20 2.34
CA ARG A 30 -11.54 -5.22 2.59
C ARG A 30 -12.89 -5.86 2.33
N THR A 31 -13.89 -5.42 3.12
CA THR A 31 -15.29 -5.82 2.87
C THR A 31 -15.78 -5.29 1.53
N ARG A 32 -15.42 -4.06 1.19
CA ARG A 32 -15.80 -3.45 -0.08
C ARG A 32 -14.69 -3.68 -1.10
N VAL A 33 -15.00 -4.45 -2.12
CA VAL A 33 -14.05 -4.86 -3.14
C VAL A 33 -13.67 -3.68 -4.04
N VAL A 34 -12.37 -3.50 -4.25
CA VAL A 34 -11.82 -2.52 -5.19
C VAL A 34 -11.54 -3.24 -6.51
N ALA A 35 -11.89 -2.62 -7.62
CA ALA A 35 -11.63 -3.14 -8.96
C ALA A 35 -10.61 -2.26 -9.69
N VAL A 36 -9.87 -2.85 -10.62
CA VAL A 36 -9.03 -2.08 -11.54
C VAL A 36 -9.90 -1.05 -12.27
N GLY A 37 -9.45 0.20 -12.34
CA GLY A 37 -10.21 1.31 -12.88
C GLY A 37 -10.95 2.13 -11.85
N ASP A 38 -11.10 1.63 -10.62
CA ASP A 38 -11.71 2.39 -9.54
C ASP A 38 -10.82 3.54 -9.08
N ILE A 39 -11.44 4.55 -8.48
CA ILE A 39 -10.74 5.68 -7.91
C ILE A 39 -10.28 5.32 -6.49
N MET A 40 -9.01 5.59 -6.22
CA MET A 40 -8.43 5.51 -4.88
C MET A 40 -8.25 6.95 -4.37
N ASP A 41 -8.98 7.28 -3.32
CA ASP A 41 -8.94 8.58 -2.67
C ASP A 41 -7.94 8.48 -1.51
N LEU A 42 -6.72 8.98 -1.74
CA LEU A 42 -5.61 8.82 -0.80
C LEU A 42 -5.64 9.95 0.22
N ARG A 43 -5.71 9.60 1.49
CA ARG A 43 -5.86 10.54 2.61
C ARG A 43 -4.93 10.21 3.76
N THR A 44 -4.73 11.19 4.63
CA THR A 44 -4.09 10.99 5.93
C THR A 44 -4.95 11.62 7.02
N TRP A 45 -4.75 11.21 8.26
CA TRP A 45 -5.40 11.84 9.40
C TRP A 45 -4.62 13.09 9.79
N SER A 46 -5.33 14.21 10.04
CA SER A 46 -4.69 15.46 10.47
C SER A 46 -4.14 15.39 11.89
N GLY A 47 -4.59 14.41 12.66
CA GLY A 47 -4.17 14.17 14.03
C GLY A 47 -4.35 12.71 14.38
N VAL A 48 -4.96 12.41 15.54
CA VAL A 48 -5.20 11.04 15.99
C VAL A 48 -6.11 10.31 15.00
N PRO A 49 -5.73 9.11 14.53
CA PRO A 49 -6.57 8.32 13.62
C PRO A 49 -7.98 8.10 14.17
N TYR A 50 -8.97 8.23 13.31
CA TYR A 50 -10.40 8.09 13.61
C TYR A 50 -10.97 9.15 14.56
N ARG A 51 -10.12 10.06 15.10
CA ARG A 51 -10.54 11.13 16.02
C ARG A 51 -10.23 12.52 15.47
N SER A 52 -9.76 12.61 14.25
CA SER A 52 -9.42 13.86 13.58
C SER A 52 -9.98 13.87 12.18
N LYS A 53 -9.87 15.02 11.51
CA LYS A 53 -10.29 15.14 10.12
C LYS A 53 -9.27 14.47 9.21
N GLN A 54 -9.76 13.94 8.09
CA GLN A 54 -8.91 13.42 7.03
C GLN A 54 -8.47 14.57 6.12
N THR A 55 -7.20 14.54 5.73
CA THR A 55 -6.65 15.46 4.73
C THR A 55 -6.45 14.68 3.44
N LYS A 56 -6.99 15.20 2.33
CA LYS A 56 -6.83 14.58 1.02
C LYS A 56 -5.43 14.84 0.50
N LEU A 57 -4.77 13.78 0.03
CA LEU A 57 -3.42 13.85 -0.54
C LEU A 57 -3.44 13.85 -2.06
N ARG A 58 -4.07 12.82 -2.63
CA ARG A 58 -4.20 12.63 -4.08
C ARG A 58 -5.42 11.80 -4.38
N GLU A 59 -5.85 11.86 -5.61
CA GLU A 59 -6.86 10.97 -6.17
C GLU A 59 -6.24 10.28 -7.38
N VAL A 60 -6.23 8.95 -7.37
CA VAL A 60 -5.56 8.15 -8.40
C VAL A 60 -6.49 7.04 -8.86
N VAL A 61 -6.18 6.47 -10.04
CA VAL A 61 -6.92 5.33 -10.57
C VAL A 61 -6.12 4.05 -10.32
N CYS A 62 -6.79 3.04 -9.78
CA CYS A 62 -6.18 1.74 -9.53
C CYS A 62 -5.89 1.06 -10.87
N THR A 63 -4.64 0.68 -11.10
CA THR A 63 -4.20 0.05 -12.35
C THR A 63 -3.94 -1.44 -12.22
N GLU A 64 -3.60 -1.93 -11.01
CA GLU A 64 -3.30 -3.34 -10.78
C GLU A 64 -3.74 -3.74 -9.39
N ILE A 65 -4.20 -4.97 -9.27
CA ILE A 65 -4.57 -5.58 -7.99
C ILE A 65 -4.00 -7.00 -7.99
N HIS A 66 -3.23 -7.33 -6.95
CA HIS A 66 -2.61 -8.64 -6.79
C HIS A 66 -2.79 -9.14 -5.37
N GLU A 67 -2.94 -10.45 -5.21
CA GLU A 67 -2.78 -11.07 -3.90
C GLU A 67 -1.31 -11.04 -3.53
N ILE A 68 -1.01 -10.71 -2.27
CA ILE A 68 0.36 -10.67 -1.77
C ILE A 68 0.43 -11.38 -0.42
N THR A 69 1.47 -12.19 -0.23
CA THR A 69 1.78 -12.82 1.04
C THR A 69 3.20 -12.41 1.43
N ILE A 70 3.33 -11.88 2.63
CA ILE A 70 4.62 -11.49 3.21
C ILE A 70 4.93 -12.46 4.35
N ARG A 71 6.05 -13.18 4.22
CA ARG A 71 6.56 -14.11 5.23
C ARG A 71 7.97 -13.64 5.58
N GLU A 72 8.29 -13.53 6.84
CA GLU A 72 9.62 -13.12 7.31
C GLU A 72 10.45 -12.31 6.29
N ILE A 73 11.20 -13.01 5.41
CA ILE A 73 12.03 -12.39 4.37
C ILE A 73 11.53 -12.70 2.95
N TYR A 74 10.43 -13.45 2.83
CA TYR A 74 9.90 -13.87 1.53
C TYR A 74 8.61 -13.13 1.21
N VAL A 75 8.46 -12.73 -0.05
CA VAL A 75 7.25 -12.07 -0.55
C VAL A 75 6.76 -12.84 -1.78
N PHE A 76 5.46 -13.14 -1.78
CA PHE A 76 4.78 -13.84 -2.87
C PHE A 76 3.71 -12.90 -3.44
N VAL A 77 3.74 -12.69 -4.75
CA VAL A 77 2.72 -11.89 -5.44
C VAL A 77 2.06 -12.78 -6.49
N SER A 78 0.73 -12.91 -6.39
CA SER A 78 -0.06 -13.80 -7.25
C SER A 78 0.50 -15.23 -7.27
N GLY A 79 0.94 -15.71 -6.11
CA GLY A 79 1.48 -17.06 -5.93
C GLY A 79 2.93 -17.24 -6.39
N ARG A 80 3.59 -16.21 -6.90
CA ARG A 80 4.99 -16.26 -7.35
C ARG A 80 5.92 -15.62 -6.33
N THR A 81 6.99 -16.32 -5.97
CA THR A 81 8.02 -15.78 -5.09
C THR A 81 8.80 -14.67 -5.81
N LEU A 82 8.90 -13.51 -5.17
CA LEU A 82 9.69 -12.41 -5.70
C LEU A 82 11.19 -12.65 -5.47
N SER A 83 12.00 -12.25 -6.45
CA SER A 83 13.44 -12.19 -6.29
C SER A 83 13.83 -11.04 -5.34
N TYR A 84 15.11 -11.05 -4.91
CA TYR A 84 15.63 -9.96 -4.08
C TYR A 84 15.41 -8.58 -4.74
N ASP A 85 15.73 -8.46 -6.03
CA ASP A 85 15.57 -7.19 -6.76
C ASP A 85 14.10 -6.78 -6.87
N GLU A 86 13.21 -7.74 -7.06
CA GLU A 86 11.78 -7.47 -7.11
C GLU A 86 11.23 -7.00 -5.75
N VAL A 87 11.73 -7.59 -4.65
CA VAL A 87 11.35 -7.14 -3.30
C VAL A 87 11.88 -5.71 -3.06
N ALA A 88 13.10 -5.42 -3.50
CA ALA A 88 13.66 -4.07 -3.39
C ALA A 88 12.84 -3.04 -4.18
N GLN A 89 12.40 -3.39 -5.39
CA GLN A 89 11.53 -2.53 -6.19
C GLN A 89 10.18 -2.32 -5.53
N LEU A 90 9.61 -3.38 -4.96
CA LEU A 90 8.36 -3.28 -4.21
C LEU A 90 8.52 -2.34 -3.02
N ALA A 91 9.60 -2.48 -2.26
CA ALA A 91 9.86 -1.62 -1.11
C ALA A 91 9.90 -0.13 -1.51
N THR A 92 10.57 0.18 -2.62
CA THR A 92 10.63 1.54 -3.15
C THR A 92 9.24 2.05 -3.56
N SER A 93 8.47 1.24 -4.29
CA SER A 93 7.12 1.62 -4.74
C SER A 93 6.15 1.81 -3.58
N GLU A 94 6.39 1.11 -2.47
CA GLU A 94 5.59 1.24 -1.24
C GLU A 94 5.99 2.47 -0.40
N GLY A 95 7.09 3.12 -0.74
CA GLY A 95 7.56 4.31 -0.03
C GLY A 95 8.56 4.01 1.07
N PHE A 96 9.17 2.84 1.07
CA PHE A 96 10.21 2.46 2.03
C PHE A 96 11.60 2.78 1.48
N ARG A 97 12.57 2.92 2.37
CA ARG A 97 13.97 3.18 2.01
C ARG A 97 14.67 1.96 1.43
N GLY A 98 14.13 0.78 1.68
CA GLY A 98 14.66 -0.49 1.18
C GLY A 98 13.95 -1.65 1.83
N ILE A 99 14.44 -2.86 1.57
CA ILE A 99 13.82 -4.10 2.05
C ILE A 99 13.75 -4.13 3.59
N ALA A 100 14.85 -3.77 4.26
CA ALA A 100 14.90 -3.82 5.73
C ALA A 100 13.86 -2.88 6.35
N ASP A 101 13.74 -1.65 5.84
CA ASP A 101 12.75 -0.69 6.32
C ASP A 101 11.33 -1.23 6.13
N MET A 102 11.05 -1.80 4.97
CA MET A 102 9.75 -2.41 4.67
C MET A 102 9.43 -3.57 5.61
N MET A 103 10.36 -4.50 5.78
CA MET A 103 10.12 -5.68 6.61
C MET A 103 9.95 -5.32 8.08
N LEU A 104 10.73 -4.38 8.59
CA LEU A 104 10.57 -3.88 9.95
C LEU A 104 9.21 -3.24 10.16
N TRP A 105 8.75 -2.45 9.18
CA TRP A 105 7.43 -1.82 9.27
C TRP A 105 6.31 -2.85 9.31
N PHE A 106 6.35 -3.86 8.42
CA PHE A 106 5.34 -4.92 8.41
C PHE A 106 5.38 -5.75 9.69
N PHE A 107 6.58 -6.04 10.20
CA PHE A 107 6.74 -6.75 11.45
C PHE A 107 6.13 -5.98 12.63
N ALA A 108 6.30 -4.65 12.64
CA ALA A 108 5.77 -3.79 13.71
C ALA A 108 4.26 -3.57 13.63
N ASN A 109 3.67 -3.59 12.43
CA ASN A 109 2.27 -3.21 12.19
C ASN A 109 1.34 -4.40 11.91
N HIS A 110 1.89 -5.57 11.63
CA HIS A 110 1.11 -6.78 11.27
C HIS A 110 1.75 -8.02 11.88
N SER A 111 0.94 -9.07 12.03
CA SER A 111 1.45 -10.39 12.34
C SER A 111 1.88 -11.08 11.06
N LEU A 112 3.12 -11.57 11.01
CA LEU A 112 3.61 -12.33 9.86
C LEU A 112 3.52 -13.83 10.12
N PRO A 113 3.19 -14.65 9.12
CA PRO A 113 2.93 -14.25 7.74
C PRO A 113 1.61 -13.51 7.60
N MET A 114 1.54 -12.57 6.66
CA MET A 114 0.31 -11.89 6.34
C MET A 114 -0.04 -12.08 4.86
N THR A 115 -1.31 -12.31 4.58
CA THR A 115 -1.86 -12.32 3.22
C THR A 115 -2.82 -11.16 3.08
N GLY A 116 -2.65 -10.39 2.03
CA GLY A 116 -3.44 -9.20 1.76
C GLY A 116 -3.55 -8.92 0.29
N THR A 117 -3.79 -7.67 -0.03
CA THR A 117 -3.95 -7.19 -1.40
C THR A 117 -2.98 -6.07 -1.68
N LEU A 118 -2.26 -6.18 -2.79
CA LEU A 118 -1.39 -5.15 -3.33
C LEU A 118 -2.18 -4.37 -4.37
N TYR A 119 -2.35 -3.08 -4.13
CA TYR A 119 -2.98 -2.14 -5.06
C TYR A 119 -1.91 -1.24 -5.66
N ARG A 120 -1.92 -1.10 -6.98
CA ARG A 120 -1.01 -0.19 -7.68
C ARG A 120 -1.79 0.90 -8.38
N TRP A 121 -1.18 2.06 -8.51
CA TRP A 121 -1.70 3.16 -9.31
C TRP A 121 -0.57 3.80 -10.09
N LYS A 122 -0.94 4.59 -11.08
CA LYS A 122 0.02 5.34 -11.87
C LYS A 122 0.24 6.70 -11.20
N SER A 123 1.47 6.97 -10.83
CA SER A 123 1.83 8.24 -10.18
C SER A 123 1.96 9.39 -11.17
#